data_51bc948fa1d8e24dd4d85e3e5831259f
#
_entry.id   51bc948fa1d8e24dd4d85e3e5831259f
#
_cell.length_a   1.000
_cell.length_b   1.000
_cell.length_c   1.000
_cell.angle_alpha   90.00
_cell.angle_beta   90.00
_cell.angle_gamma   90.00
#
_symmetry.space_group_name_H-M   'P 1'
#
loop_
_entity.id
_entity.type
_entity.pdbx_description
1 polymer ?
#
loop_
_entity_poly.entity_id
_entity_poly.type
_entity_poly.pdbx_seq_one_letter_code
_entity_poly.pdbx_strand_id
1 'polypeptide(L)'
;MEITLPDQIKLYFDKAGLGNPTFIFIHGGGADTSHLAPQFYFFARRGTAINLDLRGYGKSDKPMKYGTIAQYADDVAYLCRQLKITSPIIVGHSMGGMVAVELAAKHPMLPAAIVLISSGVLFPKAALEDEENILRGVRSATYRTAIQALIDQICLPSDHFKSHVEETFFAIPQEQWVAHFEAMFAWDKVARERVSACKLPILYIEDSGGCYSDLPLFSSLCPQLVIGKTVGSGHFPTLEVPEQVNSMIEHFIKAYLKN
;
A
#
# COMPACT_ATOMS: atom_id res chain seq x y z
N MET A 1 -0.78 17.16 8.86
CA MET A 1 -1.95 17.94 8.39
C MET A 1 -3.19 17.06 8.47
N GLU A 2 -4.39 17.66 8.42
CA GLU A 2 -5.64 16.86 8.46
C GLU A 2 -6.61 17.33 7.39
N ILE A 3 -7.44 16.40 6.91
CA ILE A 3 -8.57 16.69 6.03
C ILE A 3 -9.81 15.95 6.53
N THR A 4 -10.96 16.61 6.53
CA THR A 4 -12.23 16.01 6.92
C THR A 4 -12.94 15.45 5.69
N LEU A 5 -13.23 14.16 5.71
CA LEU A 5 -13.98 13.45 4.68
C LEU A 5 -15.48 13.77 4.76
N PRO A 6 -16.27 13.47 3.71
CA PRO A 6 -17.72 13.74 3.71
C PRO A 6 -18.48 13.04 4.84
N ASP A 7 -18.00 11.91 5.32
CA ASP A 7 -18.54 11.15 6.45
C ASP A 7 -18.00 11.59 7.83
N GLN A 8 -17.36 12.76 7.88
CA GLN A 8 -16.80 13.42 9.07
C GLN A 8 -15.55 12.75 9.65
N ILE A 9 -14.99 11.72 9.01
CA ILE A 9 -13.72 11.11 9.39
C ILE A 9 -12.57 12.05 9.02
N LYS A 10 -11.63 12.26 9.93
CA LYS A 10 -10.41 13.02 9.68
C LYS A 10 -9.30 12.09 9.24
N LEU A 11 -8.71 12.39 8.10
CA LEU A 11 -7.48 11.74 7.64
C LEU A 11 -6.28 12.63 7.97
N TYR A 12 -5.27 12.02 8.56
CA TYR A 12 -3.96 12.63 8.74
C TYR A 12 -3.09 12.40 7.51
N PHE A 13 -2.30 13.39 7.13
CA PHE A 13 -1.27 13.26 6.11
C PHE A 13 -0.11 14.22 6.34
N ASP A 14 1.08 13.81 5.97
CA ASP A 14 2.25 14.66 5.83
C ASP A 14 2.36 15.16 4.39
N LYS A 15 2.79 16.42 4.22
CA LYS A 15 3.05 17.02 2.92
C LYS A 15 4.37 17.77 2.96
N ALA A 16 5.23 17.50 1.97
CA ALA A 16 6.52 18.16 1.81
C ALA A 16 6.88 18.33 0.33
N GLY A 17 7.87 19.16 0.04
CA GLY A 17 8.29 19.46 -1.32
C GLY A 17 7.33 20.39 -2.07
N LEU A 18 7.67 20.74 -3.30
CA LEU A 18 6.90 21.66 -4.16
C LEU A 18 7.04 21.25 -5.62
N GLY A 19 5.98 21.53 -6.40
CA GLY A 19 5.99 21.30 -7.85
C GLY A 19 5.66 19.87 -8.25
N ASN A 20 5.93 19.54 -9.50
CA ASN A 20 5.68 18.23 -10.09
C ASN A 20 6.99 17.42 -10.20
N PRO A 21 6.90 16.09 -10.23
CA PRO A 21 5.69 15.29 -10.07
C PRO A 21 5.14 15.31 -8.63
N THR A 22 3.85 14.96 -8.46
CA THR A 22 3.24 14.75 -7.15
C THR A 22 3.18 13.27 -6.83
N PHE A 23 3.67 12.88 -5.66
CA PHE A 23 3.64 11.51 -5.15
C PHE A 23 2.63 11.39 -4.00
N ILE A 24 1.89 10.28 -3.98
CA ILE A 24 1.03 9.93 -2.84
C ILE A 24 1.43 8.54 -2.37
N PHE A 25 1.86 8.44 -1.12
CA PHE A 25 2.30 7.23 -0.46
C PHE A 25 1.18 6.66 0.39
N ILE A 26 0.88 5.36 0.21
CA ILE A 26 -0.20 4.61 0.86
C ILE A 26 0.39 3.38 1.54
N HIS A 27 0.31 3.34 2.87
CA HIS A 27 0.86 2.26 3.67
C HIS A 27 0.05 0.95 3.60
N GLY A 28 0.61 -0.13 4.13
CA GLY A 28 0.00 -1.44 4.25
C GLY A 28 -0.92 -1.60 5.46
N GLY A 29 -1.52 -2.77 5.63
CA GLY A 29 -2.26 -3.13 6.84
C GLY A 29 -1.36 -3.13 8.08
N GLY A 30 -1.87 -2.68 9.23
CA GLY A 30 -1.09 -2.57 10.46
C GLY A 30 -0.07 -1.44 10.52
N ALA A 31 0.18 -0.79 9.38
CA ALA A 31 1.19 0.25 9.22
C ALA A 31 0.60 1.68 9.35
N ASP A 32 1.46 2.66 9.23
CA ASP A 32 1.15 4.08 9.15
C ASP A 32 2.16 4.82 8.26
N THR A 33 2.13 6.16 8.26
CA THR A 33 3.03 7.01 7.47
C THR A 33 4.52 6.75 7.73
N SER A 34 4.92 6.23 8.88
CA SER A 34 6.33 5.96 9.21
C SER A 34 6.95 4.87 8.32
N HIS A 35 6.15 3.90 7.84
CA HIS A 35 6.61 2.79 7.02
C HIS A 35 7.03 3.19 5.60
N LEU A 36 6.62 4.37 5.12
CA LEU A 36 6.99 4.94 3.83
C LEU A 36 7.79 6.26 3.97
N ALA A 37 8.23 6.57 5.19
CA ALA A 37 8.98 7.80 5.47
C ALA A 37 10.26 7.95 4.63
N PRO A 38 11.08 6.91 4.39
CA PRO A 38 12.26 7.03 3.53
C PRO A 38 11.91 7.48 2.11
N GLN A 39 10.83 6.93 1.52
CA GLN A 39 10.35 7.30 0.18
C GLN A 39 9.79 8.72 0.19
N PHE A 40 8.98 9.06 1.19
CA PHE A 40 8.40 10.38 1.34
C PHE A 40 9.47 11.47 1.36
N TYR A 41 10.50 11.35 2.20
CA TYR A 41 11.57 12.35 2.29
C TYR A 41 12.46 12.39 1.04
N PHE A 42 12.68 11.24 0.39
CA PHE A 42 13.45 11.18 -0.85
C PHE A 42 12.72 11.92 -1.99
N PHE A 43 11.44 11.67 -2.18
CA PHE A 43 10.66 12.26 -3.27
C PHE A 43 10.20 13.69 -2.99
N ALA A 44 10.12 14.11 -1.73
CA ALA A 44 9.88 15.51 -1.35
C ALA A 44 10.97 16.47 -1.86
N ARG A 45 12.16 15.97 -2.17
CA ARG A 45 13.25 16.76 -2.79
C ARG A 45 13.14 16.85 -4.31
N ARG A 46 12.17 16.17 -4.92
CA ARG A 46 12.00 15.99 -6.38
C ARG A 46 10.67 16.47 -6.91
N GLY A 47 9.77 16.81 -6.02
CA GLY A 47 8.42 17.26 -6.34
C GLY A 47 7.59 17.42 -5.06
N THR A 48 6.30 17.37 -5.19
CA THR A 48 5.39 17.34 -4.03
C THR A 48 5.22 15.89 -3.57
N ALA A 49 5.40 15.64 -2.28
CA ALA A 49 5.17 14.34 -1.65
C ALA A 49 4.05 14.45 -0.61
N ILE A 50 3.14 13.49 -0.61
CA ILE A 50 2.07 13.33 0.37
C ILE A 50 2.14 11.91 0.90
N ASN A 51 2.14 11.76 2.22
CA ASN A 51 2.16 10.48 2.90
C ASN A 51 0.99 10.46 3.88
N LEU A 52 0.04 9.54 3.70
CA LEU A 52 -1.21 9.58 4.45
C LEU A 52 -1.40 8.36 5.34
N ASP A 53 -2.00 8.56 6.49
CA ASP A 53 -2.58 7.49 7.29
C ASP A 53 -4.00 7.21 6.80
N LEU A 54 -4.27 5.98 6.37
CA LEU A 54 -5.62 5.55 5.99
C LEU A 54 -6.58 5.62 7.20
N ARG A 55 -7.88 5.79 6.96
CA ARG A 55 -8.88 5.72 8.03
C ARG A 55 -8.69 4.45 8.86
N GLY A 56 -8.75 4.55 10.17
CA GLY A 56 -8.49 3.46 11.09
C GLY A 56 -7.02 3.29 11.49
N TYR A 57 -6.06 3.90 10.78
CA TYR A 57 -4.62 3.72 11.01
C TYR A 57 -3.93 5.01 11.47
N GLY A 58 -2.74 4.83 12.05
CA GLY A 58 -1.86 5.92 12.44
C GLY A 58 -2.55 7.03 13.24
N LYS A 59 -2.45 8.27 12.78
CA LYS A 59 -3.05 9.47 13.38
C LYS A 59 -4.42 9.81 12.81
N SER A 60 -4.92 9.08 11.80
CA SER A 60 -6.27 9.23 11.29
C SER A 60 -7.32 8.74 12.27
N ASP A 61 -8.56 9.24 12.15
CA ASP A 61 -9.67 8.81 12.98
C ASP A 61 -9.90 7.29 12.88
N LYS A 62 -10.31 6.71 14.00
CA LYS A 62 -10.64 5.29 14.17
C LYS A 62 -12.16 5.10 14.16
N PRO A 63 -12.79 4.93 12.97
CA PRO A 63 -14.23 4.77 12.89
C PRO A 63 -14.69 3.44 13.50
N MET A 64 -15.91 3.37 13.99
CA MET A 64 -16.50 2.13 14.49
C MET A 64 -16.63 1.05 13.40
N LYS A 65 -16.81 1.47 12.14
CA LYS A 65 -16.83 0.58 10.98
C LYS A 65 -15.56 0.82 10.15
N TYR A 66 -14.70 -0.18 10.11
CA TYR A 66 -13.44 -0.13 9.36
C TYR A 66 -13.67 -0.09 7.85
N GLY A 67 -12.72 0.52 7.15
CA GLY A 67 -12.83 0.75 5.71
C GLY A 67 -12.64 -0.51 4.86
N THR A 68 -13.20 -0.47 3.66
CA THR A 68 -12.91 -1.42 2.58
C THR A 68 -11.82 -0.86 1.66
N ILE A 69 -11.19 -1.70 0.84
CA ILE A 69 -10.21 -1.24 -0.17
C ILE A 69 -10.82 -0.17 -1.09
N ALA A 70 -12.09 -0.35 -1.50
CA ALA A 70 -12.80 0.62 -2.31
C ALA A 70 -13.01 1.97 -1.60
N GLN A 71 -13.28 1.94 -0.30
CA GLN A 71 -13.45 3.14 0.51
C GLN A 71 -12.13 3.89 0.71
N TYR A 72 -11.02 3.16 0.95
CA TYR A 72 -9.69 3.76 1.01
C TYR A 72 -9.32 4.47 -0.30
N ALA A 73 -9.65 3.86 -1.44
CA ALA A 73 -9.44 4.49 -2.75
C ALA A 73 -10.26 5.77 -2.93
N ASP A 74 -11.54 5.77 -2.50
CA ASP A 74 -12.40 6.95 -2.53
C ASP A 74 -11.88 8.08 -1.63
N ASP A 75 -11.32 7.76 -0.46
CA ASP A 75 -10.69 8.71 0.45
C ASP A 75 -9.48 9.39 -0.20
N VAL A 76 -8.61 8.60 -0.87
CA VAL A 76 -7.46 9.14 -1.60
C VAL A 76 -7.92 10.03 -2.76
N ALA A 77 -8.94 9.61 -3.51
CA ALA A 77 -9.51 10.44 -4.58
C ALA A 77 -10.10 11.75 -4.03
N TYR A 78 -10.74 11.70 -2.86
CA TYR A 78 -11.25 12.89 -2.19
C TYR A 78 -10.12 13.82 -1.76
N LEU A 79 -9.05 13.28 -1.14
CA LEU A 79 -7.86 14.04 -0.77
C LEU A 79 -7.27 14.77 -2.00
N CYS A 80 -7.12 14.07 -3.12
CA CYS A 80 -6.62 14.66 -4.36
C CYS A 80 -7.48 15.84 -4.82
N ARG A 81 -8.81 15.66 -4.82
CA ARG A 81 -9.74 16.75 -5.23
C ARG A 81 -9.61 17.98 -4.33
N GLN A 82 -9.57 17.78 -3.01
CA GLN A 82 -9.49 18.89 -2.05
C GLN A 82 -8.16 19.64 -2.15
N LEU A 83 -7.07 18.93 -2.38
CA LEU A 83 -5.74 19.52 -2.55
C LEU A 83 -5.45 19.96 -3.99
N LYS A 84 -6.43 19.83 -4.91
CA LYS A 84 -6.32 20.17 -6.34
C LYS A 84 -5.13 19.47 -7.01
N ILE A 85 -4.90 18.21 -6.63
CA ILE A 85 -3.84 17.36 -7.18
C ILE A 85 -4.37 16.73 -8.46
N THR A 86 -3.60 16.87 -9.53
CA THR A 86 -3.84 16.25 -10.83
C THR A 86 -2.68 15.33 -11.18
N SER A 87 -2.99 14.19 -11.77
CA SER A 87 -1.99 13.23 -12.28
C SER A 87 -0.92 12.82 -11.26
N PRO A 88 -1.27 12.44 -10.01
CA PRO A 88 -0.30 11.97 -9.05
C PRO A 88 0.27 10.60 -9.43
N ILE A 89 1.48 10.32 -8.97
CA ILE A 89 2.06 8.98 -8.92
C ILE A 89 1.65 8.37 -7.58
N ILE A 90 0.90 7.27 -7.62
CA ILE A 90 0.45 6.58 -6.41
C ILE A 90 1.44 5.47 -6.08
N VAL A 91 1.97 5.49 -4.88
CA VAL A 91 2.93 4.49 -4.37
C VAL A 91 2.28 3.76 -3.21
N GLY A 92 1.93 2.50 -3.40
CA GLY A 92 1.28 1.67 -2.39
C GLY A 92 2.14 0.50 -1.95
N HIS A 93 2.27 0.32 -0.65
CA HIS A 93 2.93 -0.84 -0.04
C HIS A 93 1.88 -1.84 0.46
N SER A 94 2.06 -3.13 0.18
CA SER A 94 1.19 -4.21 0.66
C SER A 94 -0.30 -3.91 0.32
N MET A 95 -1.21 -3.82 1.30
CA MET A 95 -2.60 -3.40 1.13
C MET A 95 -2.71 -2.05 0.37
N GLY A 96 -1.78 -1.13 0.56
CA GLY A 96 -1.76 0.15 -0.16
C GLY A 96 -1.66 -0.01 -1.67
N GLY A 97 -1.07 -1.11 -2.15
CA GLY A 97 -1.07 -1.43 -3.59
C GLY A 97 -2.44 -1.85 -4.11
N MET A 98 -3.24 -2.58 -3.31
CA MET A 98 -4.64 -2.86 -3.67
C MET A 98 -5.44 -1.56 -3.79
N VAL A 99 -5.23 -0.63 -2.84
CA VAL A 99 -5.86 0.70 -2.85
C VAL A 99 -5.44 1.48 -4.11
N ALA A 100 -4.17 1.42 -4.51
CA ALA A 100 -3.67 2.07 -5.72
C ALA A 100 -4.32 1.51 -7.00
N VAL A 101 -4.47 0.19 -7.10
CA VAL A 101 -5.16 -0.47 -8.23
C VAL A 101 -6.64 -0.12 -8.25
N GLU A 102 -7.32 -0.18 -7.10
CA GLU A 102 -8.75 0.20 -6.99
C GLU A 102 -8.96 1.66 -7.39
N LEU A 103 -8.08 2.57 -6.93
CA LEU A 103 -8.10 3.98 -7.31
C LEU A 103 -7.96 4.16 -8.82
N ALA A 104 -6.99 3.47 -9.43
CA ALA A 104 -6.76 3.55 -10.88
C ALA A 104 -7.92 2.99 -11.69
N ALA A 105 -8.55 1.91 -11.23
CA ALA A 105 -9.73 1.32 -11.88
C ALA A 105 -10.98 2.21 -11.78
N LYS A 106 -11.23 2.81 -10.60
CA LYS A 106 -12.40 3.68 -10.38
C LYS A 106 -12.24 5.09 -10.94
N HIS A 107 -11.01 5.60 -10.94
CA HIS A 107 -10.66 6.98 -11.34
C HIS A 107 -9.53 6.99 -12.39
N PRO A 108 -9.74 6.41 -13.59
CA PRO A 108 -8.66 6.14 -14.56
C PRO A 108 -7.95 7.38 -15.07
N MET A 109 -8.56 8.55 -14.92
CA MET A 109 -7.97 9.84 -15.30
C MET A 109 -7.24 10.55 -14.15
N LEU A 110 -7.25 9.98 -12.95
CA LEU A 110 -6.63 10.64 -11.80
C LEU A 110 -5.13 10.31 -11.68
N PRO A 111 -4.67 9.04 -11.52
CA PRO A 111 -3.25 8.76 -11.38
C PRO A 111 -2.52 8.78 -12.74
N ALA A 112 -1.31 9.34 -12.76
CA ALA A 112 -0.40 9.25 -13.91
C ALA A 112 0.26 7.87 -14.01
N ALA A 113 0.55 7.26 -12.88
CA ALA A 113 1.13 5.92 -12.74
C ALA A 113 0.85 5.35 -11.36
N ILE A 114 0.99 4.04 -11.21
CA ILE A 114 0.99 3.38 -9.90
C ILE A 114 2.27 2.58 -9.71
N VAL A 115 2.74 2.56 -8.47
CA VAL A 115 3.86 1.75 -7.98
C VAL A 115 3.36 0.86 -6.86
N LEU A 116 3.53 -0.43 -7.00
CA LEU A 116 3.07 -1.47 -6.09
C LEU A 116 4.31 -2.10 -5.45
N ILE A 117 4.44 -2.04 -4.13
CA ILE A 117 5.60 -2.55 -3.41
C ILE A 117 5.15 -3.70 -2.53
N SER A 118 5.68 -4.90 -2.74
CA SER A 118 5.35 -6.12 -1.96
C SER A 118 3.84 -6.29 -1.76
N SER A 119 3.04 -6.12 -2.83
CA SER A 119 1.58 -6.07 -2.76
C SER A 119 0.94 -7.35 -3.27
N GLY A 120 -0.05 -7.88 -2.54
CA GLY A 120 -0.89 -8.99 -2.97
C GLY A 120 -2.07 -8.50 -3.82
N VAL A 121 -1.86 -8.28 -5.11
CA VAL A 121 -2.87 -7.72 -6.02
C VAL A 121 -3.71 -8.80 -6.71
N LEU A 122 -3.13 -9.95 -6.98
CA LEU A 122 -3.76 -11.15 -7.56
C LEU A 122 -3.17 -12.33 -6.79
N PHE A 123 -3.78 -12.69 -5.69
CA PHE A 123 -3.22 -13.72 -4.82
C PHE A 123 -3.15 -15.10 -5.52
N PRO A 124 -1.98 -15.77 -5.51
CA PRO A 124 -1.94 -17.20 -5.76
C PRO A 124 -2.79 -17.96 -4.73
N LYS A 125 -3.38 -19.09 -5.13
CA LYS A 125 -4.24 -19.87 -4.23
C LYS A 125 -3.59 -20.22 -2.89
N ALA A 126 -2.31 -20.60 -2.91
CA ALA A 126 -1.56 -20.92 -1.70
C ALA A 126 -1.45 -19.73 -0.75
N ALA A 127 -1.21 -18.52 -1.29
CA ALA A 127 -1.15 -17.30 -0.48
C ALA A 127 -2.51 -16.96 0.16
N LEU A 128 -3.63 -17.18 -0.56
CA LEU A 128 -4.97 -17.02 0.02
C LEU A 128 -5.23 -17.99 1.18
N GLU A 129 -4.78 -19.24 1.05
CA GLU A 129 -4.90 -20.26 2.11
C GLU A 129 -4.08 -19.86 3.36
N ASP A 130 -2.89 -19.29 3.17
CA ASP A 130 -2.06 -18.77 4.26
C ASP A 130 -2.73 -17.58 4.96
N GLU A 131 -3.26 -16.62 4.21
CA GLU A 131 -4.00 -15.48 4.74
C GLU A 131 -5.27 -15.90 5.51
N GLU A 132 -6.00 -16.93 5.03
CA GLU A 132 -7.13 -17.51 5.75
C GLU A 132 -6.71 -18.15 7.07
N ASN A 133 -5.54 -18.79 7.12
CA ASN A 133 -4.96 -19.34 8.36
C ASN A 133 -4.67 -18.22 9.37
N ILE A 134 -4.06 -17.13 8.90
CA ILE A 134 -3.78 -15.95 9.73
C ILE A 134 -5.09 -15.38 10.27
N LEU A 135 -6.10 -15.17 9.42
CA LEU A 135 -7.41 -14.65 9.85
C LEU A 135 -8.07 -15.54 10.91
N ARG A 136 -7.96 -16.88 10.78
CA ARG A 136 -8.46 -17.80 11.82
C ARG A 136 -7.77 -17.56 13.17
N GLY A 137 -6.45 -17.39 13.16
CA GLY A 137 -5.69 -17.03 14.34
C GLY A 137 -6.09 -15.68 14.93
N VAL A 138 -6.26 -14.67 14.06
CA VAL A 138 -6.68 -13.32 14.45
C VAL A 138 -8.09 -13.31 15.08
N ARG A 139 -9.01 -14.16 14.64
CA ARG A 139 -10.35 -14.31 15.22
C ARG A 139 -10.36 -15.03 16.57
N SER A 140 -9.26 -15.63 16.96
CA SER A 140 -9.17 -16.38 18.23
C SER A 140 -8.89 -15.49 19.44
N ALA A 141 -9.04 -16.05 20.65
CA ALA A 141 -8.68 -15.37 21.89
C ALA A 141 -7.16 -15.06 21.99
N THR A 142 -6.34 -15.72 21.17
CA THR A 142 -4.88 -15.54 21.11
C THR A 142 -4.45 -14.72 19.90
N TYR A 143 -5.27 -13.76 19.44
CA TYR A 143 -4.99 -12.98 18.23
C TYR A 143 -3.62 -12.28 18.25
N ARG A 144 -3.14 -11.84 19.43
CA ARG A 144 -1.81 -11.22 19.54
C ARG A 144 -0.68 -12.20 19.17
N THR A 145 -0.84 -13.49 19.51
CA THR A 145 0.09 -14.53 19.09
C THR A 145 0.07 -14.73 17.57
N ALA A 146 -1.12 -14.66 16.95
CA ALA A 146 -1.23 -14.73 15.48
C ALA A 146 -0.58 -13.52 14.80
N ILE A 147 -0.76 -12.31 15.35
CA ILE A 147 -0.10 -11.10 14.85
C ILE A 147 1.42 -11.18 15.04
N GLN A 148 1.91 -11.70 16.18
CA GLN A 148 3.36 -11.89 16.37
C GLN A 148 3.92 -12.89 15.35
N ALA A 149 3.22 -14.00 15.11
CA ALA A 149 3.65 -14.98 14.09
C ALA A 149 3.67 -14.36 12.68
N LEU A 150 2.69 -13.51 12.35
CA LEU A 150 2.71 -12.74 11.11
C LEU A 150 3.93 -11.82 11.03
N ILE A 151 4.22 -11.05 12.08
CA ILE A 151 5.40 -10.17 12.13
C ILE A 151 6.70 -10.98 11.94
N ASP A 152 6.81 -12.12 12.62
CA ASP A 152 7.97 -13.00 12.53
C ASP A 152 8.16 -13.61 11.13
N GLN A 153 7.07 -13.79 10.40
CA GLN A 153 7.08 -14.29 9.02
C GLN A 153 7.50 -13.20 8.01
N ILE A 154 7.04 -11.96 8.21
CA ILE A 154 7.22 -10.87 7.23
C ILE A 154 8.44 -9.99 7.48
N CYS A 155 9.00 -9.99 8.71
CA CYS A 155 10.25 -9.30 9.05
C CYS A 155 11.44 -10.27 8.95
N LEU A 156 12.57 -9.79 8.43
CA LEU A 156 13.80 -10.56 8.48
C LEU A 156 14.35 -10.58 9.92
N PRO A 157 15.07 -11.65 10.32
CA PRO A 157 15.68 -11.72 11.65
C PRO A 157 16.68 -10.57 11.96
N SER A 158 17.26 -9.98 10.92
CA SER A 158 18.23 -8.87 11.02
C SER A 158 17.59 -7.48 11.07
N ASP A 159 16.25 -7.38 10.98
CA ASP A 159 15.58 -6.09 10.86
C ASP A 159 15.61 -5.31 12.17
N HIS A 160 16.35 -4.22 12.16
CA HIS A 160 16.45 -3.30 13.30
C HIS A 160 15.17 -2.47 13.55
N PHE A 161 14.25 -2.45 12.57
CA PHE A 161 12.94 -1.77 12.69
C PHE A 161 11.81 -2.73 13.11
N LYS A 162 12.08 -4.00 13.37
CA LYS A 162 11.07 -4.99 13.78
C LYS A 162 10.25 -4.52 14.98
N SER A 163 10.90 -3.92 15.99
CA SER A 163 10.21 -3.34 17.14
C SER A 163 9.23 -2.22 16.75
N HIS A 164 9.53 -1.45 15.72
CA HIS A 164 8.63 -0.44 15.20
C HIS A 164 7.42 -1.06 14.48
N VAL A 165 7.61 -2.14 13.72
CA VAL A 165 6.51 -2.92 13.14
C VAL A 165 5.63 -3.51 14.25
N GLU A 166 6.24 -4.08 15.30
CA GLU A 166 5.50 -4.59 16.47
C GLU A 166 4.66 -3.49 17.12
N GLU A 167 5.22 -2.30 17.34
CA GLU A 167 4.50 -1.16 17.90
C GLU A 167 3.26 -0.79 17.08
N THR A 168 3.40 -0.61 15.76
CA THR A 168 2.28 -0.22 14.90
C THR A 168 1.24 -1.32 14.77
N PHE A 169 1.66 -2.59 14.63
CA PHE A 169 0.76 -3.73 14.49
C PHE A 169 -0.04 -4.01 15.76
N PHE A 170 0.61 -3.94 16.93
CA PHE A 170 -0.06 -4.14 18.21
C PHE A 170 -0.91 -2.95 18.67
N ALA A 171 -0.76 -1.78 18.04
CA ALA A 171 -1.69 -0.67 18.23
C ALA A 171 -3.04 -0.90 17.55
N ILE A 172 -3.13 -1.85 16.61
CA ILE A 172 -4.38 -2.19 15.90
C ILE A 172 -5.21 -3.15 16.76
N PRO A 173 -6.49 -2.83 17.07
CA PRO A 173 -7.36 -3.74 17.79
C PRO A 173 -7.75 -4.96 16.94
N GLN A 174 -8.16 -6.04 17.62
CA GLN A 174 -8.51 -7.31 16.99
C GLN A 174 -9.57 -7.15 15.90
N GLU A 175 -10.60 -6.38 16.17
CA GLU A 175 -11.72 -6.15 15.23
C GLU A 175 -11.26 -5.48 13.93
N GLN A 176 -10.28 -4.59 14.02
CA GLN A 176 -9.70 -3.94 12.83
C GLN A 176 -8.84 -4.93 12.03
N TRP A 177 -8.09 -5.81 12.69
CA TRP A 177 -7.36 -6.87 11.99
C TRP A 177 -8.31 -7.82 11.26
N VAL A 178 -9.41 -8.23 11.90
CA VAL A 178 -10.45 -9.04 11.24
C VAL A 178 -10.99 -8.32 10.02
N ALA A 179 -11.39 -7.06 10.17
CA ALA A 179 -11.91 -6.25 9.07
C ALA A 179 -10.89 -6.04 7.94
N HIS A 180 -9.61 -5.91 8.27
CA HIS A 180 -8.53 -5.82 7.29
C HIS A 180 -8.48 -7.05 6.37
N PHE A 181 -8.41 -8.25 6.94
CA PHE A 181 -8.38 -9.50 6.15
C PHE A 181 -9.66 -9.71 5.36
N GLU A 182 -10.83 -9.42 5.96
CA GLU A 182 -12.12 -9.51 5.26
C GLU A 182 -12.20 -8.54 4.07
N ALA A 183 -11.66 -7.33 4.21
CA ALA A 183 -11.60 -6.35 3.13
C ALA A 183 -10.69 -6.82 1.99
N MET A 184 -9.54 -7.43 2.32
CA MET A 184 -8.62 -8.02 1.33
C MET A 184 -9.29 -9.16 0.55
N PHE A 185 -9.93 -10.12 1.24
CA PHE A 185 -10.64 -11.23 0.59
C PHE A 185 -11.84 -10.76 -0.25
N ALA A 186 -12.57 -9.74 0.23
CA ALA A 186 -13.67 -9.17 -0.54
C ALA A 186 -13.16 -8.51 -1.82
N TRP A 187 -12.02 -7.83 -1.76
CA TRP A 187 -11.42 -7.18 -2.90
C TRP A 187 -10.78 -8.17 -3.89
N ASP A 188 -10.16 -9.25 -3.41
CA ASP A 188 -9.56 -10.28 -4.26
C ASP A 188 -10.57 -10.86 -5.26
N LYS A 189 -11.84 -10.99 -4.87
CA LYS A 189 -12.93 -11.45 -5.76
C LYS A 189 -13.15 -10.57 -6.99
N VAL A 190 -12.76 -9.31 -6.92
CA VAL A 190 -12.86 -8.33 -8.01
C VAL A 190 -11.51 -7.90 -8.58
N ALA A 191 -10.41 -8.36 -7.97
CA ALA A 191 -9.05 -7.95 -8.30
C ALA A 191 -8.74 -8.10 -9.79
N ARG A 192 -9.12 -9.22 -10.40
CA ARG A 192 -8.89 -9.48 -11.83
C ARG A 192 -9.55 -8.41 -12.72
N GLU A 193 -10.76 -8.01 -12.40
CA GLU A 193 -11.49 -6.95 -13.12
C GLU A 193 -10.77 -5.60 -12.94
N ARG A 194 -10.41 -5.27 -11.70
CA ARG A 194 -9.74 -4.01 -11.36
C ARG A 194 -8.38 -3.87 -12.03
N VAL A 195 -7.58 -4.94 -11.98
CA VAL A 195 -6.29 -5.00 -12.66
C VAL A 195 -6.46 -4.83 -14.17
N SER A 196 -7.41 -5.55 -14.79
CA SER A 196 -7.66 -5.45 -16.24
C SER A 196 -8.14 -4.06 -16.68
N ALA A 197 -8.76 -3.30 -15.78
CA ALA A 197 -9.21 -1.92 -16.05
C ALA A 197 -8.05 -0.92 -16.04
N CYS A 198 -6.91 -1.23 -15.39
CA CYS A 198 -5.76 -0.33 -15.30
C CYS A 198 -5.03 -0.27 -16.66
N LYS A 199 -4.98 0.95 -17.27
CA LYS A 199 -4.31 1.17 -18.57
C LYS A 199 -3.10 2.10 -18.46
N LEU A 200 -2.85 2.63 -17.28
CA LEU A 200 -1.73 3.51 -16.98
C LEU A 200 -0.44 2.70 -16.74
N PRO A 201 0.75 3.32 -16.74
CA PRO A 201 2.00 2.68 -16.38
C PRO A 201 1.98 2.11 -14.96
N ILE A 202 2.45 0.86 -14.79
CA ILE A 202 2.49 0.15 -13.51
C ILE A 202 3.90 -0.36 -13.28
N LEU A 203 4.48 -0.04 -12.11
CA LEU A 203 5.68 -0.69 -11.58
C LEU A 203 5.27 -1.60 -10.42
N TYR A 204 5.65 -2.86 -10.49
CA TYR A 204 5.60 -3.78 -9.35
C TYR A 204 7.01 -4.03 -8.83
N ILE A 205 7.23 -3.76 -7.55
CA ILE A 205 8.50 -4.04 -6.86
C ILE A 205 8.28 -5.26 -5.97
N GLU A 206 8.85 -6.38 -6.40
CA GLU A 206 8.89 -7.64 -5.64
C GLU A 206 9.99 -7.57 -4.59
N ASP A 207 9.71 -8.05 -3.38
CA ASP A 207 10.74 -8.26 -2.37
C ASP A 207 11.51 -9.59 -2.57
N SER A 208 12.56 -9.80 -1.79
CA SER A 208 13.37 -11.04 -1.90
C SER A 208 12.72 -12.24 -1.20
N GLY A 209 11.75 -12.01 -0.31
CA GLY A 209 11.11 -13.04 0.51
C GLY A 209 10.05 -13.85 -0.24
N GLY A 210 9.52 -13.33 -1.34
CA GLY A 210 8.51 -14.02 -2.14
C GLY A 210 7.59 -13.06 -2.88
N CYS A 211 6.75 -13.62 -3.73
CA CYS A 211 5.78 -12.84 -4.47
C CYS A 211 4.37 -13.06 -3.92
N TYR A 212 3.74 -11.98 -3.49
CA TYR A 212 2.35 -11.98 -3.00
C TYR A 212 1.32 -11.95 -4.12
N SER A 213 1.76 -11.78 -5.37
CA SER A 213 0.88 -11.70 -6.55
C SER A 213 1.26 -12.76 -7.59
N ASP A 214 0.29 -13.29 -8.32
CA ASP A 214 0.51 -14.07 -9.54
C ASP A 214 1.02 -13.14 -10.66
N LEU A 215 2.34 -12.91 -10.72
CA LEU A 215 2.96 -12.00 -11.69
C LEU A 215 2.77 -12.46 -13.15
N PRO A 216 2.81 -13.75 -13.51
CA PRO A 216 2.44 -14.21 -14.83
C PRO A 216 1.02 -13.80 -15.23
N LEU A 217 0.03 -14.02 -14.35
CA LEU A 217 -1.34 -13.56 -14.57
C LEU A 217 -1.42 -12.05 -14.66
N PHE A 218 -0.74 -11.32 -13.77
CA PHE A 218 -0.72 -9.86 -13.77
C PHE A 218 -0.18 -9.31 -15.09
N SER A 219 0.96 -9.84 -15.57
CA SER A 219 1.55 -9.45 -16.86
C SER A 219 0.61 -9.72 -18.04
N SER A 220 -0.15 -10.82 -17.98
CA SER A 220 -1.13 -11.15 -19.03
C SER A 220 -2.30 -10.17 -19.10
N LEU A 221 -2.73 -9.65 -17.94
CA LEU A 221 -3.83 -8.68 -17.82
C LEU A 221 -3.38 -7.23 -18.07
N CYS A 222 -2.13 -6.94 -17.74
CA CYS A 222 -1.52 -5.61 -17.86
C CYS A 222 -0.18 -5.70 -18.61
N PRO A 223 -0.17 -5.70 -19.95
CA PRO A 223 1.07 -5.79 -20.75
C PRO A 223 2.06 -4.64 -20.50
N GLN A 224 1.58 -3.52 -19.95
CA GLN A 224 2.40 -2.36 -19.55
C GLN A 224 3.06 -2.51 -18.16
N LEU A 225 2.87 -3.64 -17.48
CA LEU A 225 3.48 -3.92 -16.18
C LEU A 225 5.00 -4.01 -16.30
N VAL A 226 5.68 -3.23 -15.49
CA VAL A 226 7.14 -3.32 -15.28
C VAL A 226 7.38 -3.99 -13.94
N ILE A 227 8.28 -4.96 -13.90
CA ILE A 227 8.62 -5.69 -12.68
C ILE A 227 10.06 -5.38 -12.30
N GLY A 228 10.26 -4.94 -11.07
CA GLY A 228 11.56 -4.84 -10.41
C GLY A 228 11.60 -5.79 -9.22
N LYS A 229 12.80 -6.22 -8.82
CA LYS A 229 13.01 -7.05 -7.63
C LYS A 229 14.12 -6.47 -6.77
N THR A 230 13.87 -6.36 -5.48
CA THR A 230 14.87 -5.96 -4.50
C THR A 230 15.76 -7.14 -4.12
N VAL A 231 16.94 -6.85 -3.59
CA VAL A 231 17.89 -7.84 -3.08
C VAL A 231 18.09 -7.58 -1.58
N GLY A 232 17.98 -8.64 -0.77
CA GLY A 232 18.23 -8.57 0.66
C GLY A 232 17.12 -7.89 1.47
N SER A 233 15.86 -7.98 0.99
CA SER A 233 14.70 -7.47 1.73
C SER A 233 13.67 -8.56 2.01
N GLY A 234 12.88 -8.37 3.07
CA GLY A 234 11.61 -9.06 3.30
C GLY A 234 10.44 -8.18 2.83
N HIS A 235 9.33 -8.26 3.57
CA HIS A 235 8.08 -7.57 3.22
C HIS A 235 8.13 -6.03 3.30
N PHE A 236 9.14 -5.48 3.95
CA PHE A 236 9.30 -4.03 4.13
C PHE A 236 10.50 -3.45 3.35
N PRO A 237 10.62 -3.67 2.03
CA PRO A 237 11.74 -3.13 1.26
C PRO A 237 11.83 -1.60 1.33
N THR A 238 10.72 -0.94 1.69
CA THR A 238 10.64 0.50 1.95
C THR A 238 11.50 0.95 3.13
N LEU A 239 11.73 0.08 4.11
CA LEU A 239 12.54 0.31 5.30
C LEU A 239 13.90 -0.40 5.22
N GLU A 240 13.93 -1.60 4.63
CA GLU A 240 15.11 -2.47 4.57
C GLU A 240 16.13 -2.02 3.55
N VAL A 241 15.66 -1.67 2.37
CA VAL A 241 16.49 -1.29 1.21
C VAL A 241 15.92 -0.08 0.47
N PRO A 242 15.67 1.03 1.18
CA PRO A 242 14.96 2.19 0.64
C PRO A 242 15.61 2.79 -0.60
N GLU A 243 16.94 2.69 -0.73
CA GLU A 243 17.70 3.19 -1.88
C GLU A 243 17.36 2.40 -3.15
N GLN A 244 17.20 1.07 -3.05
CA GLN A 244 16.82 0.24 -4.19
C GLN A 244 15.40 0.59 -4.65
N VAL A 245 14.46 0.69 -3.70
CA VAL A 245 13.06 1.08 -3.98
C VAL A 245 13.00 2.46 -4.62
N ASN A 246 13.67 3.45 -4.04
CA ASN A 246 13.68 4.82 -4.57
C ASN A 246 14.28 4.90 -5.97
N SER A 247 15.38 4.17 -6.22
CA SER A 247 16.04 4.13 -7.52
C SER A 247 15.14 3.50 -8.59
N MET A 248 14.46 2.40 -8.27
CA MET A 248 13.52 1.74 -9.20
C MET A 248 12.37 2.68 -9.58
N ILE A 249 11.76 3.35 -8.58
CA ILE A 249 10.69 4.33 -8.82
C ILE A 249 11.19 5.48 -9.69
N GLU A 250 12.36 6.04 -9.40
CA GLU A 250 12.93 7.17 -10.15
C GLU A 250 13.20 6.79 -11.62
N HIS A 251 13.78 5.60 -11.86
CA HIS A 251 14.05 5.11 -13.21
C HIS A 251 12.76 4.80 -13.97
N PHE A 252 11.78 4.21 -13.31
CA PHE A 252 10.46 3.94 -13.91
C PHE A 252 9.77 5.25 -14.36
N ILE A 253 9.75 6.26 -13.50
CA ILE A 253 9.17 7.57 -13.86
C ILE A 253 9.86 8.16 -15.08
N LYS A 254 11.19 8.18 -15.11
CA LYS A 254 11.97 8.71 -16.24
C LYS A 254 11.73 7.96 -17.55
N ALA A 255 11.49 6.65 -17.48
CA ALA A 255 11.30 5.81 -18.65
C ALA A 255 9.87 5.83 -19.22
N TYR A 256 8.87 5.90 -18.34
CA TYR A 256 7.47 5.65 -18.71
C TYR A 256 6.54 6.85 -18.55
N LEU A 257 6.93 7.88 -17.79
CA LEU A 257 6.18 9.13 -17.70
C LEU A 257 6.92 10.19 -18.50
N LYS A 258 6.45 10.43 -19.73
CA LYS A 258 6.97 11.54 -20.55
C LYS A 258 6.56 12.86 -19.90
N ASN A 259 7.54 13.73 -19.70
CA ASN A 259 7.34 15.14 -19.33
C ASN A 259 6.54 15.86 -20.42
#